data_deec6c889e0887148f9686cea1e4757a
#
_entry.id   deec6c889e0887148f9686cea1e4757a
#
_cell.length_a   1.000
_cell.length_b   1.000
_cell.length_c   1.000
_cell.angle_alpha   90.00
_cell.angle_beta   90.00
_cell.angle_gamma   90.00
#
_symmetry.space_group_name_H-M   'P 1'
#
loop_
_entity.id
_entity.type
_entity.pdbx_description
1 polymer ?
#
loop_
_entity_poly.entity_id
_entity_poly.type
_entity_poly.pdbx_seq_one_letter_code
_entity_poly.pdbx_strand_id
1 'polypeptide(L)'
;MRKFRRRKKRGPVVSKKVTVDGIKFASGLEAYMYRALKKAKIKAQYEKRSFELQSSFEFNNSSYERQSNGKGDMVNRGNKKVLAIKYTPDFEGTNFVIECKGRANESFPIRWKLFKK
;
A
#
# COMPACT_ATOMS: atom_id res chain seq x y z
N MET A 1 25.92 36.90 -15.57
CA MET A 1 25.93 35.66 -14.77
C MET A 1 24.54 35.06 -14.73
N ARG A 2 24.36 33.89 -15.31
CA ARG A 2 23.09 33.17 -15.18
C ARG A 2 22.99 32.57 -13.76
N LYS A 3 22.02 33.02 -12.97
CA LYS A 3 21.72 32.39 -11.68
C LYS A 3 21.10 30.99 -11.95
N PHE A 4 21.82 29.93 -11.58
CA PHE A 4 21.25 28.59 -11.56
C PHE A 4 20.13 28.56 -10.53
N ARG A 5 18.85 28.44 -10.99
CA ARG A 5 17.72 28.15 -10.11
C ARG A 5 17.90 26.72 -9.63
N ARG A 6 18.21 26.53 -8.34
CA ARG A 6 18.13 25.23 -7.70
C ARG A 6 16.73 24.67 -7.94
N ARG A 7 16.65 23.55 -8.67
CA ARG A 7 15.38 22.80 -8.76
C ARG A 7 14.94 22.47 -7.33
N LYS A 8 13.75 22.93 -6.93
CA LYS A 8 13.14 22.51 -5.67
C LYS A 8 13.03 20.98 -5.73
N LYS A 9 13.60 20.29 -4.74
CA LYS A 9 13.37 18.86 -4.58
C LYS A 9 11.86 18.65 -4.47
N ARG A 10 11.28 17.90 -5.41
CA ARG A 10 9.89 17.51 -5.32
C ARG A 10 9.74 16.62 -4.08
N GLY A 11 8.80 16.97 -3.18
CA GLY A 11 8.42 16.11 -2.08
C GLY A 11 7.80 14.79 -2.56
N PRO A 12 7.47 13.87 -1.64
CA PRO A 12 6.82 12.61 -2.02
C PRO A 12 5.54 12.90 -2.81
N VAL A 13 5.31 12.08 -3.87
CA VAL A 13 4.11 12.19 -4.69
C VAL A 13 2.92 11.73 -3.85
N VAL A 14 2.02 12.66 -3.53
CA VAL A 14 0.77 12.38 -2.83
C VAL A 14 -0.34 12.26 -3.87
N SER A 15 -0.99 11.10 -3.93
CA SER A 15 -2.15 10.88 -4.79
C SER A 15 -3.32 11.73 -4.34
N LYS A 16 -4.00 12.39 -5.28
CA LYS A 16 -5.22 13.13 -4.99
C LYS A 16 -6.37 12.14 -4.79
N LYS A 17 -7.11 12.32 -3.70
CA LYS A 17 -8.36 11.60 -3.47
C LYS A 17 -9.44 12.09 -4.44
N VAL A 18 -10.20 11.16 -5.00
CA VAL A 18 -11.28 11.43 -5.97
C VAL A 18 -12.56 10.76 -5.47
N THR A 19 -13.66 11.49 -5.51
CA THR A 19 -14.98 10.93 -5.16
C THR A 19 -15.81 10.74 -6.43
N VAL A 20 -16.31 9.51 -6.63
CA VAL A 20 -17.19 9.13 -7.74
C VAL A 20 -18.33 8.27 -7.19
N ASP A 21 -19.56 8.61 -7.53
CA ASP A 21 -20.78 7.90 -7.05
C ASP A 21 -20.84 7.77 -5.52
N GLY A 22 -20.38 8.78 -4.79
CA GLY A 22 -20.33 8.77 -3.34
C GLY A 22 -19.20 7.93 -2.72
N ILE A 23 -18.37 7.28 -3.54
CA ILE A 23 -17.22 6.49 -3.11
C ILE A 23 -15.96 7.34 -3.18
N LYS A 24 -15.22 7.40 -2.07
CA LYS A 24 -13.97 8.15 -1.99
C LYS A 24 -12.79 7.24 -2.32
N PHE A 25 -12.20 7.46 -3.50
CA PHE A 25 -11.04 6.70 -3.95
C PHE A 25 -9.74 7.36 -3.52
N ALA A 26 -8.75 6.56 -3.17
CA ALA A 26 -7.44 7.05 -2.72
C ALA A 26 -6.60 7.67 -3.83
N SER A 27 -6.91 7.38 -5.09
CA SER A 27 -6.17 7.90 -6.25
C SER A 27 -7.08 8.05 -7.47
N GLY A 28 -6.62 8.84 -8.45
CA GLY A 28 -7.29 8.98 -9.75
C GLY A 28 -7.28 7.68 -10.56
N LEU A 29 -6.24 6.87 -10.42
CA LEU A 29 -6.14 5.56 -11.08
C LEU A 29 -7.23 4.60 -10.60
N GLU A 30 -7.50 4.56 -9.30
CA GLU A 30 -8.56 3.74 -8.72
C GLU A 30 -9.95 4.22 -9.18
N ALA A 31 -10.19 5.53 -9.22
CA ALA A 31 -11.42 6.11 -9.75
C ALA A 31 -11.61 5.80 -11.24
N TYR A 32 -10.54 5.85 -12.02
CA TYR A 32 -10.55 5.44 -13.44
C TYR A 32 -10.94 3.98 -13.60
N MET A 33 -10.33 3.09 -12.81
CA MET A 33 -10.64 1.66 -12.84
C MET A 33 -12.10 1.40 -12.47
N TYR A 34 -12.63 2.09 -11.46
CA TYR A 34 -14.04 2.00 -11.08
C TYR A 34 -14.97 2.35 -12.25
N ARG A 35 -14.70 3.47 -12.95
CA ARG A 35 -15.50 3.87 -14.11
C ARG A 35 -15.40 2.86 -15.25
N ALA A 36 -14.21 2.32 -15.50
CA ALA A 36 -13.99 1.30 -16.53
C ALA A 36 -14.77 0.00 -16.23
N LEU A 37 -14.74 -0.46 -14.98
CA LEU A 37 -15.49 -1.63 -14.54
C LEU A 37 -17.00 -1.41 -14.69
N LYS A 38 -17.50 -0.25 -14.28
CA LYS A 38 -18.91 0.11 -14.41
C LYS A 38 -19.35 0.17 -15.88
N LYS A 39 -18.56 0.76 -16.75
CA LYS A 39 -18.81 0.83 -18.19
C LYS A 39 -18.84 -0.57 -18.82
N ALA A 40 -17.97 -1.45 -18.41
CA ALA A 40 -17.91 -2.84 -18.88
C ALA A 40 -18.97 -3.73 -18.23
N LYS A 41 -19.77 -3.22 -17.29
CA LYS A 41 -20.78 -3.96 -16.51
C LYS A 41 -20.20 -5.12 -15.71
N ILE A 42 -18.97 -4.97 -15.22
CA ILE A 42 -18.28 -5.93 -14.37
C ILE A 42 -18.55 -5.55 -12.91
N LYS A 43 -19.13 -6.49 -12.14
CA LYS A 43 -19.41 -6.28 -10.72
C LYS A 43 -18.13 -6.49 -9.90
N ALA A 44 -17.68 -5.43 -9.22
CA ALA A 44 -16.57 -5.46 -8.28
C ALA A 44 -16.82 -4.46 -7.17
N GLN A 45 -16.31 -4.75 -5.97
CA GLN A 45 -16.43 -3.88 -4.80
C GLN A 45 -15.06 -3.29 -4.47
N TYR A 46 -15.06 -2.00 -4.14
CA TYR A 46 -13.87 -1.26 -3.74
C TYR A 46 -13.55 -1.53 -2.28
N GLU A 47 -12.31 -1.96 -2.01
CA GLU A 47 -11.79 -2.23 -0.65
C GLU A 47 -12.75 -3.08 0.22
N LYS A 48 -13.30 -4.15 -0.35
CA LYS A 48 -14.33 -4.98 0.29
C LYS A 48 -13.86 -5.60 1.60
N ARG A 49 -12.67 -6.20 1.59
CA ARG A 49 -12.13 -6.91 2.76
C ARG A 49 -10.61 -6.96 2.75
N SER A 50 -10.04 -7.14 3.95
CA SER A 50 -8.61 -7.41 4.12
C SER A 50 -8.36 -8.90 4.27
N PHE A 51 -7.30 -9.37 3.65
CA PHE A 51 -6.82 -10.74 3.79
C PHE A 51 -5.62 -10.76 4.74
N GLU A 52 -5.64 -11.68 5.70
CA GLU A 52 -4.51 -11.91 6.59
C GLU A 52 -3.48 -12.79 5.89
N LEU A 53 -2.30 -12.23 5.60
CA LEU A 53 -1.23 -12.93 4.91
C LEU A 53 -0.32 -13.70 5.88
N GLN A 54 -0.12 -13.13 7.04
CA GLN A 54 0.66 -13.70 8.13
C GLN A 54 0.02 -13.32 9.45
N SER A 55 -0.27 -14.30 10.29
CA SER A 55 -0.81 -14.07 11.62
C SER A 55 0.18 -13.36 12.53
N SER A 56 -0.33 -12.59 13.49
CA SER A 56 0.51 -12.04 14.54
C SER A 56 1.15 -13.13 15.38
N PHE A 57 2.33 -12.88 15.90
CA PHE A 57 3.06 -13.82 16.75
C PHE A 57 3.93 -13.09 17.77
N GLU A 58 4.30 -13.83 18.83
CA GLU A 58 5.25 -13.34 19.82
C GLU A 58 6.68 -13.64 19.38
N PHE A 59 7.51 -12.61 19.33
CA PHE A 59 8.94 -12.77 19.06
C PHE A 59 9.72 -12.63 20.36
N ASN A 60 10.22 -13.77 20.87
CA ASN A 60 10.82 -13.88 22.21
C ASN A 60 12.35 -13.82 22.19
N ASN A 61 12.93 -13.15 21.21
CA ASN A 61 14.36 -12.97 21.06
C ASN A 61 14.71 -11.50 20.92
N SER A 62 15.99 -11.17 21.03
CA SER A 62 16.49 -9.84 20.80
C SER A 62 16.58 -9.53 19.31
N SER A 63 16.22 -8.31 18.94
CA SER A 63 16.38 -7.79 17.58
C SER A 63 16.93 -6.37 17.67
N TYR A 64 18.18 -6.19 17.26
CA TYR A 64 18.83 -4.89 17.29
C TYR A 64 18.65 -4.18 15.96
N GLU A 65 17.97 -3.03 15.99
CA GLU A 65 17.55 -2.31 14.81
C GLU A 65 17.85 -0.82 14.96
N ARG A 66 18.25 -0.20 13.86
CA ARG A 66 18.30 1.26 13.74
C ARG A 66 17.00 1.78 13.15
N GLN A 67 16.78 3.08 13.30
CA GLN A 67 15.68 3.73 12.59
C GLN A 67 15.88 3.60 11.07
N SER A 68 14.78 3.63 10.33
CA SER A 68 14.78 3.47 8.85
C SER A 68 15.63 4.49 8.11
N ASN A 69 15.93 5.64 8.74
CA ASN A 69 16.81 6.66 8.17
C ASN A 69 18.31 6.35 8.36
N GLY A 70 18.67 5.22 9.00
CA GLY A 70 20.05 4.81 9.28
C GLY A 70 20.78 5.63 10.34
N LYS A 71 20.08 6.52 11.05
CA LYS A 71 20.64 7.37 12.11
C LYS A 71 20.32 6.82 13.50
N GLY A 72 21.14 7.22 14.48
CA GLY A 72 20.98 6.82 15.87
C GLY A 72 21.65 5.49 16.20
N ASP A 73 21.51 5.09 17.46
CA ASP A 73 22.06 3.84 17.97
C ASP A 73 21.16 2.65 17.63
N MET A 74 21.77 1.46 17.69
CA MET A 74 21.03 0.21 17.61
C MET A 74 20.18 0.04 18.86
N VAL A 75 18.89 -0.22 18.68
CA VAL A 75 17.92 -0.42 19.76
C VAL A 75 17.39 -1.84 19.69
N ASN A 76 17.27 -2.50 20.84
CA ASN A 76 16.62 -3.80 20.90
C ASN A 76 15.10 -3.64 20.77
N ARG A 77 14.56 -4.11 19.66
CA ARG A 77 13.11 -4.11 19.36
C ARG A 77 12.50 -5.50 19.42
N GLY A 78 13.21 -6.45 20.01
CA GLY A 78 12.74 -7.81 20.25
C GLY A 78 11.84 -7.94 21.48
N ASN A 79 11.52 -9.16 21.83
CA ASN A 79 10.71 -9.53 23.00
C ASN A 79 9.35 -8.83 23.02
N LYS A 80 8.66 -8.80 21.88
CA LYS A 80 7.33 -8.23 21.75
C LYS A 80 6.54 -8.87 20.62
N LYS A 81 5.25 -8.58 20.63
CA LYS A 81 4.33 -9.07 19.60
C LYS A 81 4.62 -8.45 18.25
N VAL A 82 4.74 -9.29 17.24
CA VAL A 82 4.78 -8.88 15.84
C VAL A 82 3.37 -8.91 15.28
N LEU A 83 2.91 -7.79 14.74
CA LEU A 83 1.55 -7.64 14.25
C LEU A 83 1.33 -8.44 12.96
N ALA A 84 0.08 -8.82 12.71
CA ALA A 84 -0.31 -9.49 11.47
C ALA A 84 0.00 -8.64 10.23
N ILE A 85 0.35 -9.30 9.14
CA ILE A 85 0.48 -8.67 7.82
C ILE A 85 -0.82 -8.89 7.07
N LYS A 86 -1.46 -7.79 6.65
CA LYS A 86 -2.74 -7.81 5.93
C LYS A 86 -2.60 -7.17 4.56
N TYR A 87 -3.48 -7.57 3.65
CA TYR A 87 -3.60 -7.00 2.32
C TYR A 87 -5.07 -6.76 1.96
N THR A 88 -5.36 -5.56 1.48
CA THR A 88 -6.68 -5.18 1.00
C THR A 88 -6.59 -4.89 -0.50
N PRO A 89 -7.14 -5.75 -1.39
CA PRO A 89 -7.20 -5.46 -2.81
C PRO A 89 -8.03 -4.19 -3.08
N ASP A 90 -7.66 -3.44 -4.10
CA ASP A 90 -8.42 -2.25 -4.48
C ASP A 90 -9.84 -2.61 -4.94
N PHE A 91 -9.96 -3.63 -5.77
CA PHE A 91 -11.26 -4.13 -6.22
C PHE A 91 -11.33 -5.65 -6.09
N GLU A 92 -12.48 -6.14 -5.68
CA GLU A 92 -12.76 -7.58 -5.56
C GLU A 92 -14.08 -7.93 -6.24
N GLY A 93 -14.03 -8.87 -7.19
CA GLY A 93 -15.20 -9.49 -7.80
C GLY A 93 -15.41 -10.88 -7.27
N THR A 94 -16.31 -11.65 -7.91
CA THR A 94 -16.67 -13.01 -7.47
C THR A 94 -15.48 -13.97 -7.52
N ASN A 95 -14.64 -13.86 -8.55
CA ASN A 95 -13.53 -14.78 -8.80
C ASN A 95 -12.24 -14.09 -9.22
N PHE A 96 -12.12 -12.80 -8.92
CA PHE A 96 -10.95 -12.01 -9.26
C PHE A 96 -10.70 -10.88 -8.26
N VAL A 97 -9.49 -10.39 -8.25
CA VAL A 97 -9.09 -9.15 -7.57
C VAL A 97 -8.30 -8.26 -8.52
N ILE A 98 -8.40 -6.96 -8.35
CA ILE A 98 -7.66 -5.98 -9.13
C ILE A 98 -6.86 -5.09 -8.19
N GLU A 99 -5.59 -4.92 -8.49
CA GLU A 99 -4.71 -3.99 -7.80
C GLU A 99 -4.28 -2.88 -8.77
N CYS A 100 -4.58 -1.63 -8.40
CA CYS A 100 -4.23 -0.45 -9.19
C CYS A 100 -2.92 0.14 -8.66
N LYS A 101 -1.82 -0.04 -9.38
CA LYS A 101 -0.52 0.50 -9.01
C LYS A 101 0.05 1.41 -10.09
N GLY A 102 0.10 2.71 -9.80
CA GLY A 102 0.92 3.64 -10.55
C GLY A 102 2.39 3.49 -10.18
N ARG A 103 2.67 3.27 -8.90
CA ARG A 103 4.02 3.07 -8.37
C ARG A 103 3.98 2.13 -7.17
N ALA A 104 4.63 0.98 -7.27
CA ALA A 104 4.73 0.04 -6.17
C ALA A 104 5.66 0.56 -5.07
N ASN A 105 5.25 0.42 -3.80
CA ASN A 105 6.14 0.62 -2.66
C ASN A 105 6.99 -0.65 -2.41
N GLU A 106 7.97 -0.56 -1.51
CA GLU A 106 8.91 -1.65 -1.23
C GLU A 106 8.24 -2.91 -0.68
N SER A 107 7.16 -2.77 0.09
CA SER A 107 6.47 -3.89 0.72
C SER A 107 5.44 -4.57 -0.20
N PHE A 108 5.00 -3.91 -1.25
CA PHE A 108 3.95 -4.43 -2.13
C PHE A 108 4.33 -5.73 -2.85
N PRO A 109 5.51 -5.88 -3.45
CA PRO A 109 5.87 -7.12 -4.14
C PRO A 109 5.83 -8.34 -3.21
N ILE A 110 6.25 -8.20 -1.96
CA ILE A 110 6.21 -9.28 -0.96
C ILE A 110 4.77 -9.62 -0.59
N ARG A 111 3.95 -8.62 -0.29
CA ARG A 111 2.53 -8.81 0.02
C ARG A 111 1.76 -9.47 -1.11
N TRP A 112 2.02 -9.06 -2.34
CA TRP A 112 1.38 -9.62 -3.52
C TRP A 112 1.73 -11.10 -3.73
N LYS A 113 3.00 -11.47 -3.52
CA LYS A 113 3.43 -12.88 -3.56
C LYS A 113 2.77 -13.72 -2.47
N LEU A 114 2.71 -13.21 -1.25
CA LEU A 114 2.07 -13.89 -0.13
C LEU A 114 0.55 -14.03 -0.37
N PHE A 115 -0.08 -13.03 -0.93
CA PHE A 115 -1.50 -13.07 -1.26
C PHE A 115 -1.84 -14.14 -2.31
N LYS A 116 -1.00 -14.31 -3.32
CA LYS A 116 -1.20 -15.30 -4.38
C LYS A 116 -0.90 -16.74 -3.95
N LYS A 117 -0.26 -16.91 -2.83
CA LYS A 117 0.04 -18.25 -2.30
C LYS A 117 -1.29 -19.04 -1.96
#